data_e6be263d7a879d5e5a55bd5ab138d736
#
_entry.id   e6be263d7a879d5e5a55bd5ab138d736
#
_cell.length_a   1.000
_cell.length_b   1.000
_cell.length_c   1.000
_cell.angle_alpha   90.00
_cell.angle_beta   90.00
_cell.angle_gamma   90.00
#
_symmetry.space_group_name_H-M   'P 1'
#
loop_
_entity.id
_entity.type
_entity.pdbx_description
1 polymer ?
#
loop_
_entity_poly.entity_id
_entity_poly.type
_entity_poly.pdbx_seq_one_letter_code
_entity_poly.pdbx_strand_id
1 'polypeptide(L)'
;EDLQSPLLHRNVKPHILSCFGDIALAIGPAFEAYLSTAMAVLQQASMVQNAPESTDYEMMEYVNDLREGIAEAYVGIVSGFRSADKADVLLPYMDYTIAFIGIVASDMDRSETLLRNTIGLLGDIASAYPSGPVMAKLQQPWVMEYIKVGRSRGNGPETRKTSNWAREMLKKAVGAPVLS
;
A
#
# COMPACT_ATOMS: atom_id res chain seq x y z
N GLU A 1 -14.68 15.48 -11.16
CA GLU A 1 -14.52 14.66 -12.38
C GLU A 1 -14.34 13.21 -11.98
N ASP A 2 -15.09 12.35 -12.64
CA ASP A 2 -15.13 10.94 -12.33
C ASP A 2 -13.88 10.26 -12.94
N LEU A 3 -13.09 9.58 -12.12
CA LEU A 3 -11.96 8.76 -12.58
C LEU A 3 -12.37 7.65 -13.56
N GLN A 4 -13.66 7.34 -13.64
CA GLN A 4 -14.25 6.43 -14.62
C GLN A 4 -14.53 7.10 -15.97
N SER A 5 -14.39 8.43 -16.08
CA SER A 5 -14.65 9.14 -17.32
C SER A 5 -13.83 8.56 -18.46
N PRO A 6 -14.45 8.19 -19.60
CA PRO A 6 -13.75 7.74 -20.78
C PRO A 6 -12.89 8.85 -21.42
N LEU A 7 -13.13 10.10 -21.04
CA LEU A 7 -12.36 11.26 -21.48
C LEU A 7 -11.02 11.40 -20.76
N LEU A 8 -10.85 10.74 -19.61
CA LEU A 8 -9.61 10.77 -18.87
C LEU A 8 -8.64 9.71 -19.41
N HIS A 9 -7.52 10.17 -19.96
CA HIS A 9 -6.51 9.27 -20.51
C HIS A 9 -5.98 8.30 -19.43
N ARG A 10 -5.80 7.01 -19.79
CA ARG A 10 -5.34 5.97 -18.85
C ARG A 10 -4.12 6.40 -18.04
N ASN A 11 -3.12 6.96 -18.71
CA ASN A 11 -1.83 7.31 -18.10
C ASN A 11 -1.92 8.43 -17.04
N VAL A 12 -3.02 9.18 -17.00
CA VAL A 12 -3.22 10.25 -16.00
C VAL A 12 -3.78 9.69 -14.69
N LYS A 13 -4.50 8.58 -14.74
CA LYS A 13 -5.17 8.01 -13.56
C LYS A 13 -4.20 7.62 -12.43
N PRO A 14 -3.08 6.92 -12.68
CA PRO A 14 -2.10 6.62 -11.65
C PRO A 14 -1.60 7.87 -10.91
N HIS A 15 -1.28 8.92 -11.65
CA HIS A 15 -0.79 10.19 -11.08
C HIS A 15 -1.84 10.91 -10.24
N ILE A 16 -3.12 10.86 -10.64
CA ILE A 16 -4.21 11.43 -9.83
C ILE A 16 -4.32 10.66 -8.50
N LEU A 17 -4.17 9.34 -8.52
CA LEU A 17 -4.25 8.52 -7.31
C LEU A 17 -3.09 8.82 -6.36
N SER A 18 -1.85 8.91 -6.87
CA SER A 18 -0.68 9.23 -6.03
C SER A 18 -0.80 10.60 -5.35
N CYS A 19 -1.45 11.59 -6.00
CA CYS A 19 -1.70 12.91 -5.42
C CYS A 19 -2.47 12.84 -4.09
N PHE A 20 -3.32 11.83 -3.85
CA PHE A 20 -3.98 11.68 -2.55
C PHE A 20 -2.98 11.50 -1.41
N GLY A 21 -1.91 10.76 -1.66
CA GLY A 21 -0.83 10.57 -0.70
C GLY A 21 -0.06 11.86 -0.43
N ASP A 22 0.30 12.59 -1.49
CA ASP A 22 1.00 13.86 -1.39
C ASP A 22 0.19 14.90 -0.61
N ILE A 23 -1.11 15.00 -0.91
CA ILE A 23 -2.02 15.89 -0.20
C ILE A 23 -2.13 15.48 1.28
N ALA A 24 -2.31 14.19 1.56
CA ALA A 24 -2.41 13.69 2.94
C ALA A 24 -1.14 13.98 3.74
N LEU A 25 0.04 13.85 3.14
CA LEU A 25 1.32 14.23 3.76
C LEU A 25 1.40 15.75 4.02
N ALA A 26 0.93 16.56 3.07
CA ALA A 26 1.04 18.01 3.15
C ALA A 26 0.10 18.62 4.21
N ILE A 27 -1.15 18.15 4.29
CA ILE A 27 -2.16 18.73 5.19
C ILE A 27 -2.39 17.88 6.46
N GLY A 28 -1.79 16.70 6.54
CA GLY A 28 -1.85 15.81 7.71
C GLY A 28 -3.30 15.50 8.12
N PRO A 29 -3.66 15.67 9.41
CA PRO A 29 -5.00 15.34 9.93
C PRO A 29 -6.16 16.07 9.26
N ALA A 30 -5.92 17.22 8.63
CA ALA A 30 -6.97 17.93 7.88
C ALA A 30 -7.46 17.11 6.67
N PHE A 31 -6.70 16.09 6.22
CA PHE A 31 -7.11 15.15 5.17
C PHE A 31 -8.30 14.29 5.60
N GLU A 32 -8.58 14.16 6.90
CA GLU A 32 -9.72 13.37 7.43
C GLU A 32 -11.05 13.73 6.76
N ALA A 33 -11.26 15.00 6.42
CA ALA A 33 -12.47 15.46 5.71
C ALA A 33 -12.65 14.81 4.32
N TYR A 34 -11.58 14.34 3.70
CA TYR A 34 -11.56 13.75 2.36
C TYR A 34 -11.30 12.24 2.38
N LEU A 35 -10.95 11.69 3.56
CA LEU A 35 -10.45 10.34 3.72
C LEU A 35 -11.42 9.29 3.17
N SER A 36 -12.70 9.37 3.52
CA SER A 36 -13.69 8.36 3.07
C SER A 36 -13.80 8.32 1.54
N THR A 37 -13.80 9.47 0.90
CA THR A 37 -13.85 9.57 -0.57
C THR A 37 -12.56 9.04 -1.20
N ALA A 38 -11.41 9.45 -0.69
CA ALA A 38 -10.11 8.99 -1.20
C ALA A 38 -9.97 7.47 -1.07
N MET A 39 -10.29 6.91 0.10
CA MET A 39 -10.20 5.46 0.33
C MET A 39 -11.19 4.66 -0.53
N ALA A 40 -12.40 5.16 -0.77
CA ALA A 40 -13.35 4.53 -1.67
C ALA A 40 -12.84 4.51 -3.12
N VAL A 41 -12.25 5.61 -3.59
CA VAL A 41 -11.63 5.70 -4.92
C VAL A 41 -10.46 4.74 -5.06
N LEU A 42 -9.58 4.67 -4.07
CA LEU A 42 -8.42 3.76 -4.06
C LEU A 42 -8.89 2.29 -4.05
N GLN A 43 -9.90 1.96 -3.25
CA GLN A 43 -10.49 0.62 -3.22
C GLN A 43 -11.06 0.24 -4.58
N GLN A 44 -11.82 1.13 -5.23
CA GLN A 44 -12.39 0.89 -6.54
C GLN A 44 -11.30 0.71 -7.61
N ALA A 45 -10.26 1.56 -7.59
CA ALA A 45 -9.14 1.44 -8.50
C ALA A 45 -8.37 0.12 -8.33
N SER A 46 -8.27 -0.39 -7.10
CA SER A 46 -7.61 -1.67 -6.80
C SER A 46 -8.31 -2.90 -7.38
N MET A 47 -9.57 -2.78 -7.81
CA MET A 47 -10.31 -3.84 -8.47
C MET A 47 -9.89 -4.07 -9.93
N VAL A 48 -9.13 -3.15 -10.51
CA VAL A 48 -8.60 -3.30 -11.88
C VAL A 48 -7.50 -4.37 -11.87
N GLN A 49 -7.71 -5.42 -12.65
CA GLN A 49 -6.78 -6.55 -12.76
C GLN A 49 -6.54 -6.89 -14.22
N ASN A 50 -5.41 -7.51 -14.51
CA ASN A 50 -5.17 -8.14 -15.78
C ASN A 50 -6.10 -9.35 -15.94
N ALA A 51 -6.55 -9.63 -17.16
CA ALA A 51 -7.17 -10.91 -17.44
C ALA A 51 -6.14 -12.03 -17.18
N PRO A 52 -6.56 -13.17 -16.60
CA PRO A 52 -5.70 -14.33 -16.51
C PRO A 52 -5.13 -14.68 -17.90
N GLU A 53 -3.82 -14.95 -17.97
CA GLU A 53 -3.12 -15.28 -19.23
C GLU A 53 -3.13 -14.15 -20.29
N SER A 54 -3.33 -12.90 -19.87
CA SER A 54 -3.24 -11.77 -20.79
C SER A 54 -1.82 -11.64 -21.36
N THR A 55 -1.72 -11.56 -22.68
CA THR A 55 -0.49 -11.20 -23.41
C THR A 55 -0.45 -9.73 -23.78
N ASP A 56 -1.38 -8.93 -23.28
CA ASP A 56 -1.46 -7.50 -23.52
C ASP A 56 -0.49 -6.76 -22.60
N TYR A 57 0.72 -6.52 -23.10
CA TYR A 57 1.77 -5.83 -22.36
C TYR A 57 1.39 -4.41 -21.98
N GLU A 58 0.64 -3.68 -22.81
CA GLU A 58 0.20 -2.31 -22.47
C GLU A 58 -0.78 -2.32 -21.29
N MET A 59 -1.64 -3.33 -21.22
CA MET A 59 -2.55 -3.48 -20.10
C MET A 59 -1.81 -3.89 -18.81
N MET A 60 -0.80 -4.78 -18.92
CA MET A 60 0.03 -5.17 -17.77
C MET A 60 0.81 -3.98 -17.22
N GLU A 61 1.40 -3.15 -18.08
CA GLU A 61 2.10 -1.93 -17.70
C GLU A 61 1.13 -0.96 -17.01
N TYR A 62 -0.02 -0.71 -17.62
CA TYR A 62 -1.05 0.16 -17.03
C TYR A 62 -1.52 -0.31 -15.64
N VAL A 63 -1.72 -1.61 -15.44
CA VAL A 63 -2.12 -2.16 -14.12
C VAL A 63 -1.00 -1.99 -13.09
N ASN A 64 0.26 -2.16 -13.47
CA ASN A 64 1.40 -1.86 -12.59
C ASN A 64 1.43 -0.39 -12.21
N ASP A 65 1.36 0.53 -13.18
CA ASP A 65 1.34 1.97 -12.93
C ASP A 65 0.17 2.38 -12.02
N LEU A 66 -1.02 1.84 -12.27
CA LEU A 66 -2.19 2.10 -11.46
C LEU A 66 -2.00 1.65 -10.01
N ARG A 67 -1.44 0.46 -9.82
CA ARG A 67 -1.13 -0.09 -8.49
C ARG A 67 0.00 0.67 -7.80
N GLU A 68 0.98 1.18 -8.53
CA GLU A 68 2.02 2.07 -7.99
C GLU A 68 1.39 3.35 -7.44
N GLY A 69 0.53 4.03 -8.22
CA GLY A 69 -0.19 5.21 -7.75
C GLY A 69 -1.07 4.95 -6.51
N ILE A 70 -1.73 3.78 -6.45
CA ILE A 70 -2.50 3.35 -5.28
C ILE A 70 -1.58 3.13 -4.07
N ALA A 71 -0.46 2.44 -4.25
CA ALA A 71 0.50 2.16 -3.18
C ALA A 71 1.10 3.46 -2.61
N GLU A 72 1.48 4.40 -3.47
CA GLU A 72 1.97 5.73 -3.09
C GLU A 72 0.92 6.51 -2.30
N ALA A 73 -0.34 6.48 -2.73
CA ALA A 73 -1.44 7.09 -2.01
C ALA A 73 -1.59 6.51 -0.59
N TYR A 74 -1.61 5.19 -0.45
CA TYR A 74 -1.69 4.55 0.87
C TYR A 74 -0.49 4.87 1.75
N VAL A 75 0.73 4.86 1.21
CA VAL A 75 1.94 5.24 1.95
C VAL A 75 1.82 6.67 2.49
N GLY A 76 1.44 7.62 1.65
CA GLY A 76 1.27 9.02 2.05
C GLY A 76 0.17 9.20 3.10
N ILE A 77 -0.99 8.57 2.92
CA ILE A 77 -2.10 8.63 3.87
C ILE A 77 -1.69 8.03 5.23
N VAL A 78 -1.13 6.82 5.24
CA VAL A 78 -0.70 6.17 6.50
C VAL A 78 0.37 6.99 7.21
N SER A 79 1.35 7.50 6.47
CA SER A 79 2.42 8.34 7.03
C SER A 79 1.90 9.67 7.59
N GLY A 80 0.97 10.33 6.88
CA GLY A 80 0.38 11.59 7.31
C GLY A 80 -0.38 11.47 8.63
N PHE A 81 -1.23 10.46 8.76
CA PHE A 81 -2.00 10.23 10.00
C PHE A 81 -1.13 9.70 11.14
N ARG A 82 -0.18 8.80 10.86
CA ARG A 82 0.77 8.29 11.87
C ARG A 82 1.62 9.42 12.46
N SER A 83 2.14 10.31 11.63
CA SER A 83 2.98 11.44 12.08
C SER A 83 2.24 12.40 13.01
N ALA A 84 0.92 12.41 12.94
CA ALA A 84 0.06 13.23 13.78
C ALA A 84 -0.53 12.47 14.98
N ASP A 85 -0.10 11.22 15.21
CA ASP A 85 -0.65 10.30 16.25
C ASP A 85 -2.17 10.07 16.10
N LYS A 86 -2.65 10.01 14.86
CA LYS A 86 -4.06 9.81 14.50
C LYS A 86 -4.30 8.58 13.62
N ALA A 87 -3.43 7.58 13.72
CA ALA A 87 -3.55 6.38 12.91
C ALA A 87 -4.89 5.63 13.10
N ASP A 88 -5.52 5.75 14.27
CA ASP A 88 -6.80 5.07 14.58
C ASP A 88 -7.94 5.45 13.63
N VAL A 89 -7.89 6.65 13.05
CA VAL A 89 -8.87 7.08 12.03
C VAL A 89 -8.85 6.18 10.79
N LEU A 90 -7.72 5.51 10.53
CA LEU A 90 -7.54 4.63 9.38
C LEU A 90 -8.00 3.19 9.63
N LEU A 91 -8.30 2.81 10.89
CA LEU A 91 -8.69 1.42 11.24
C LEU A 91 -9.78 0.83 10.33
N PRO A 92 -10.88 1.56 9.98
CA PRO A 92 -11.92 1.03 9.11
C PRO A 92 -11.44 0.64 7.70
N TYR A 93 -10.30 1.15 7.28
CA TYR A 93 -9.77 0.98 5.92
C TYR A 93 -8.63 -0.02 5.83
N MET A 94 -8.08 -0.48 6.96
CA MET A 94 -6.91 -1.34 6.99
C MET A 94 -7.14 -2.70 6.33
N ASP A 95 -8.36 -3.22 6.38
CA ASP A 95 -8.70 -4.48 5.72
C ASP A 95 -8.53 -4.40 4.20
N TYR A 96 -9.01 -3.34 3.59
CA TYR A 96 -8.86 -3.11 2.15
C TYR A 96 -7.41 -2.82 1.76
N THR A 97 -6.70 -2.06 2.58
CA THR A 97 -5.29 -1.74 2.35
C THR A 97 -4.43 -3.01 2.39
N ILE A 98 -4.63 -3.86 3.40
CA ILE A 98 -3.88 -5.13 3.51
C ILE A 98 -4.29 -6.11 2.39
N ALA A 99 -5.58 -6.16 2.04
CA ALA A 99 -6.04 -6.98 0.92
C ALA A 99 -5.41 -6.55 -0.42
N PHE A 100 -5.30 -5.24 -0.67
CA PHE A 100 -4.58 -4.72 -1.84
C PHE A 100 -3.12 -5.18 -1.87
N ILE A 101 -2.40 -5.10 -0.74
CA ILE A 101 -1.01 -5.61 -0.66
C ILE A 101 -0.97 -7.11 -0.95
N GLY A 102 -1.95 -7.87 -0.48
CA GLY A 102 -2.08 -9.30 -0.77
C GLY A 102 -2.27 -9.60 -2.25
N ILE A 103 -3.07 -8.82 -2.97
CA ILE A 103 -3.24 -8.92 -4.43
C ILE A 103 -1.89 -8.68 -5.13
N VAL A 104 -1.19 -7.61 -4.77
CA VAL A 104 0.13 -7.31 -5.33
C VAL A 104 1.15 -8.41 -5.00
N ALA A 105 1.11 -8.95 -3.78
CA ALA A 105 2.02 -10.01 -3.35
C ALA A 105 1.83 -11.32 -4.15
N SER A 106 0.63 -11.60 -4.61
CA SER A 106 0.32 -12.78 -5.43
C SER A 106 0.64 -12.61 -6.92
N ASP A 107 0.82 -11.38 -7.39
CA ASP A 107 1.14 -11.09 -8.79
C ASP A 107 2.64 -11.25 -9.03
N MET A 108 3.02 -12.11 -9.99
CA MET A 108 4.43 -12.36 -10.34
C MET A 108 5.00 -11.29 -11.29
N ASP A 109 4.14 -10.56 -11.99
CA ASP A 109 4.51 -9.54 -12.99
C ASP A 109 4.57 -8.11 -12.39
N ARG A 110 4.49 -8.00 -11.04
CA ARG A 110 4.61 -6.73 -10.35
C ARG A 110 6.00 -6.10 -10.56
N SER A 111 6.04 -4.78 -10.72
CA SER A 111 7.29 -4.03 -10.79
C SER A 111 8.09 -4.06 -9.48
N GLU A 112 9.38 -3.80 -9.54
CA GLU A 112 10.22 -3.68 -8.33
C GLU A 112 9.83 -2.45 -7.48
N THR A 113 9.39 -1.37 -8.10
CA THR A 113 8.89 -0.18 -7.41
C THR A 113 7.65 -0.51 -6.60
N LEU A 114 6.68 -1.20 -7.20
CA LEU A 114 5.47 -1.64 -6.53
C LEU A 114 5.78 -2.60 -5.37
N LEU A 115 6.70 -3.55 -5.57
CA LEU A 115 7.20 -4.45 -4.52
C LEU A 115 7.76 -3.66 -3.34
N ARG A 116 8.62 -2.67 -3.60
CA ARG A 116 9.24 -1.84 -2.58
C ARG A 116 8.21 -1.00 -1.81
N ASN A 117 7.30 -0.33 -2.52
CA ASN A 117 6.29 0.55 -1.92
C ASN A 117 5.33 -0.25 -1.03
N THR A 118 4.86 -1.40 -1.49
CA THR A 118 3.91 -2.21 -0.72
C THR A 118 4.57 -2.92 0.48
N ILE A 119 5.83 -3.32 0.38
CA ILE A 119 6.59 -3.82 1.54
C ILE A 119 6.86 -2.68 2.55
N GLY A 120 7.17 -1.48 2.07
CA GLY A 120 7.29 -0.30 2.91
C GLY A 120 6.00 -0.02 3.68
N LEU A 121 4.88 -0.07 2.99
CA LEU A 121 3.55 0.12 3.58
C LEU A 121 3.24 -0.91 4.68
N LEU A 122 3.64 -2.19 4.52
CA LEU A 122 3.53 -3.19 5.61
C LEU A 122 4.31 -2.78 6.86
N GLY A 123 5.51 -2.23 6.68
CA GLY A 123 6.33 -1.72 7.79
C GLY A 123 5.70 -0.51 8.47
N ASP A 124 5.12 0.41 7.70
CA ASP A 124 4.41 1.58 8.22
C ASP A 124 3.16 1.19 9.00
N ILE A 125 2.36 0.25 8.48
CA ILE A 125 1.17 -0.28 9.17
C ILE A 125 1.58 -0.99 10.46
N ALA A 126 2.62 -1.83 10.43
CA ALA A 126 3.12 -2.50 11.65
C ALA A 126 3.60 -1.51 12.71
N SER A 127 4.21 -0.40 12.30
CA SER A 127 4.64 0.67 13.19
C SER A 127 3.47 1.46 13.77
N ALA A 128 2.41 1.66 12.99
CA ALA A 128 1.21 2.38 13.40
C ALA A 128 0.31 1.55 14.33
N TYR A 129 0.26 0.22 14.11
CA TYR A 129 -0.61 -0.71 14.83
C TYR A 129 0.19 -1.88 15.41
N PRO A 130 0.98 -1.67 16.47
CA PRO A 130 1.86 -2.70 17.02
C PRO A 130 1.11 -3.83 17.72
N SER A 131 -0.21 -3.75 17.86
CA SER A 131 -1.06 -4.76 18.51
C SER A 131 -2.46 -4.78 17.90
N GLY A 132 -3.32 -5.69 18.35
CA GLY A 132 -4.72 -5.74 17.97
C GLY A 132 -5.00 -6.41 16.63
N PRO A 133 -6.22 -6.22 16.06
CA PRO A 133 -6.68 -6.96 14.88
C PRO A 133 -5.85 -6.72 13.62
N VAL A 134 -5.33 -5.50 13.45
CA VAL A 134 -4.47 -5.16 12.29
C VAL A 134 -3.18 -5.97 12.36
N MET A 135 -2.53 -6.01 13.54
CA MET A 135 -1.30 -6.78 13.72
C MET A 135 -1.51 -8.28 13.49
N ALA A 136 -2.65 -8.83 13.92
CA ALA A 136 -2.98 -10.23 13.66
C ALA A 136 -3.03 -10.57 12.15
N LYS A 137 -3.47 -9.63 11.31
CA LYS A 137 -3.44 -9.79 9.84
C LYS A 137 -2.02 -9.73 9.28
N LEU A 138 -1.16 -8.88 9.83
CA LEU A 138 0.24 -8.77 9.42
C LEU A 138 1.09 -9.98 9.86
N GLN A 139 0.62 -10.78 10.80
CA GLN A 139 1.28 -12.03 11.23
C GLN A 139 0.98 -13.23 10.32
N GLN A 140 0.16 -13.07 9.28
CA GLN A 140 -0.10 -14.14 8.33
C GLN A 140 1.17 -14.56 7.59
N PRO A 141 1.35 -15.86 7.29
CA PRO A 141 2.58 -16.39 6.69
C PRO A 141 3.00 -15.69 5.39
N TRP A 142 2.03 -15.30 4.55
CA TRP A 142 2.31 -14.65 3.27
C TRP A 142 3.06 -13.32 3.42
N VAL A 143 2.83 -12.58 4.51
CA VAL A 143 3.48 -11.28 4.77
C VAL A 143 4.99 -11.46 4.90
N MET A 144 5.43 -12.44 5.69
CA MET A 144 6.86 -12.70 5.86
C MET A 144 7.50 -13.29 4.59
N GLU A 145 6.78 -14.12 3.85
CA GLU A 145 7.28 -14.62 2.55
C GLU A 145 7.40 -13.48 1.53
N TYR A 146 6.45 -12.56 1.49
CA TYR A 146 6.50 -11.39 0.62
C TYR A 146 7.70 -10.47 0.94
N ILE A 147 7.95 -10.20 2.20
CA ILE A 147 9.14 -9.45 2.65
C ILE A 147 10.43 -10.17 2.26
N LYS A 148 10.45 -11.51 2.33
CA LYS A 148 11.60 -12.31 1.92
C LYS A 148 11.87 -12.17 0.42
N VAL A 149 10.83 -12.09 -0.42
CA VAL A 149 10.97 -11.79 -1.86
C VAL A 149 11.70 -10.46 -2.05
N GLY A 150 11.30 -9.38 -1.35
CA GLY A 150 11.94 -8.06 -1.46
C GLY A 150 13.40 -8.05 -0.99
N ARG A 151 13.81 -8.99 -0.12
CA ARG A 151 15.18 -9.15 0.37
C ARG A 151 16.07 -9.98 -0.57
N SER A 152 15.51 -10.52 -1.64
CA SER A 152 16.27 -11.31 -2.62
C SER A 152 17.42 -10.52 -3.22
N ARG A 153 18.52 -11.22 -3.55
CA ARG A 153 19.72 -10.62 -4.17
C ARG A 153 19.44 -10.06 -5.58
N GLY A 154 18.38 -10.52 -6.23
CA GLY A 154 17.96 -10.02 -7.55
C GLY A 154 17.39 -8.61 -7.52
N ASN A 155 16.92 -8.14 -6.34
CA ASN A 155 16.37 -6.80 -6.19
C ASN A 155 17.45 -5.75 -5.92
N GLY A 156 17.15 -4.51 -6.24
CA GLY A 156 17.98 -3.35 -6.01
C GLY A 156 18.27 -3.07 -4.51
N PRO A 157 19.28 -2.27 -4.19
CA PRO A 157 19.71 -2.01 -2.81
C PRO A 157 18.59 -1.34 -1.98
N GLU A 158 17.82 -0.42 -2.57
CA GLU A 158 16.74 0.28 -1.86
C GLU A 158 15.58 -0.66 -1.51
N THR A 159 15.21 -1.57 -2.41
CA THR A 159 14.17 -2.58 -2.16
C THR A 159 14.58 -3.50 -1.01
N ARG A 160 15.85 -3.96 -1.01
CA ARG A 160 16.38 -4.78 0.09
C ARG A 160 16.43 -4.02 1.42
N LYS A 161 16.80 -2.75 1.40
CA LYS A 161 16.83 -1.87 2.58
C LYS A 161 15.44 -1.68 3.18
N THR A 162 14.46 -1.33 2.34
CA THR A 162 13.06 -1.19 2.74
C THR A 162 12.52 -2.49 3.32
N SER A 163 12.82 -3.63 2.67
CA SER A 163 12.36 -4.95 3.12
C SER A 163 13.00 -5.37 4.46
N ASN A 164 14.26 -5.05 4.69
CA ASN A 164 14.90 -5.28 5.99
C ASN A 164 14.28 -4.41 7.08
N TRP A 165 14.01 -3.14 6.78
CA TRP A 165 13.35 -2.23 7.71
C TRP A 165 11.92 -2.70 8.06
N ALA A 166 11.10 -3.05 7.06
CA ALA A 166 9.75 -3.55 7.30
C ALA A 166 9.74 -4.81 8.17
N ARG A 167 10.69 -5.75 7.91
CA ARG A 167 10.86 -6.94 8.74
C ARG A 167 11.14 -6.59 10.21
N GLU A 168 12.00 -5.59 10.45
CA GLU A 168 12.31 -5.18 11.83
C GLU A 168 11.11 -4.49 12.51
N MET A 169 10.31 -3.72 11.77
CA MET A 169 9.06 -3.14 12.30
C MET A 169 8.07 -4.23 12.73
N LEU A 170 7.84 -5.23 11.88
CA LEU A 170 6.98 -6.37 12.20
C LEU A 170 7.49 -7.15 13.41
N LYS A 171 8.79 -7.40 13.53
CA LYS A 171 9.36 -8.10 14.70
C LYS A 171 9.18 -7.30 15.99
N LYS A 172 9.40 -5.98 15.96
CA LYS A 172 9.20 -5.10 17.12
C LYS A 172 7.75 -5.11 17.56
N ALA A 173 6.82 -5.05 16.63
CA ALA A 173 5.40 -5.10 16.94
C ALA A 173 4.96 -6.44 17.57
N VAL A 174 5.50 -7.57 17.11
CA VAL A 174 5.24 -8.90 17.71
C VAL A 174 5.81 -9.01 19.14
N GLY A 175 6.96 -8.37 19.40
CA GLY A 175 7.60 -8.38 20.72
C GLY A 175 7.08 -7.31 21.69
N ALA A 176 6.18 -6.42 21.26
CA ALA A 176 5.60 -5.41 22.15
C ALA A 176 4.63 -6.05 23.14
N PRO A 177 4.73 -5.74 24.46
CA PRO A 177 3.77 -6.24 25.43
C PRO A 177 2.37 -5.72 25.08
N VAL A 178 1.38 -6.62 25.08
CA VAL A 178 -0.04 -6.24 24.94
C VAL A 178 -0.38 -5.38 26.18
N LEU A 179 -0.55 -4.08 25.98
CA LEU A 179 -1.08 -3.20 27.01
C LEU A 179 -2.54 -3.60 27.24
N SER A 180 -2.77 -4.28 28.34
CA SER A 180 -4.08 -4.69 28.85
C SER A 180 -4.84 -3.50 29.44
#